data_1b6a8a1bd2ad8361bc266126c429f374
#
_entry.id   1b6a8a1bd2ad8361bc266126c429f374
#
_cell.length_a   1.000
_cell.length_b   1.000
_cell.length_c   1.000
_cell.angle_alpha   90.00
_cell.angle_beta   90.00
_cell.angle_gamma   90.00
#
_symmetry.space_group_name_H-M   'P 1'
#
loop_
_entity.id
_entity.type
_entity.pdbx_description
1 polymer ?
#
loop_
_entity_poly.entity_id
_entity_poly.type
_entity_poly.pdbx_seq_one_letter_code
_entity_poly.pdbx_strand_id
1 'polypeptide(L)'
;HSYRVAAACADAGAELFQLNQGLFETNSLGRLRLQGWLVENALFLAEGNIVICALPRSVEQELGLVEDDVENISGFPRSIEGVKIAATLRQEENGLIKLSVRAVPGYDAAAVCAKFGGGGHKGAAGASFAMSMEDAVKAVAAAMPEME
;
A
#
# COMPACT_ATOMS: atom_id res chain seq x y z
N HIS A 1 -19.92 -10.57 7.59
CA HIS A 1 -19.74 -12.02 7.48
C HIS A 1 -18.52 -12.48 8.27
N SER A 2 -17.38 -11.82 8.14
CA SER A 2 -16.10 -12.19 8.78
C SER A 2 -16.19 -12.29 10.31
N TYR A 3 -16.86 -11.35 10.96
CA TYR A 3 -17.04 -11.38 12.42
C TYR A 3 -17.85 -12.59 12.90
N ARG A 4 -18.81 -13.10 12.11
CA ARG A 4 -19.56 -14.32 12.44
C ARG A 4 -18.69 -15.57 12.32
N VAL A 5 -17.79 -15.59 11.33
CA VAL A 5 -16.80 -16.67 11.18
C VAL A 5 -15.84 -16.66 12.37
N ALA A 6 -15.32 -15.50 12.75
CA ALA A 6 -14.44 -15.37 13.91
C ALA A 6 -15.13 -15.84 15.21
N ALA A 7 -16.40 -15.47 15.43
CA ALA A 7 -17.18 -15.94 16.57
C ALA A 7 -17.34 -17.48 16.57
N ALA A 8 -17.68 -18.07 15.41
CA ALA A 8 -17.82 -19.53 15.30
C ALA A 8 -16.48 -20.26 15.54
N CYS A 9 -15.35 -19.67 15.11
CA CYS A 9 -14.02 -20.22 15.41
C CYS A 9 -13.73 -20.17 16.92
N ALA A 10 -14.09 -19.07 17.59
CA ALA A 10 -13.95 -18.95 19.03
C ALA A 10 -14.78 -20.02 19.79
N ASP A 11 -16.04 -20.19 19.40
CA ASP A 11 -16.95 -21.18 19.96
C ASP A 11 -16.44 -22.62 19.76
N ALA A 12 -15.72 -22.83 18.64
CA ALA A 12 -15.07 -24.12 18.35
C ALA A 12 -13.71 -24.30 19.06
N GLY A 13 -13.30 -23.37 19.92
CA GLY A 13 -12.09 -23.48 20.74
C GLY A 13 -10.81 -22.97 20.07
N ALA A 14 -10.93 -22.09 19.06
CA ALA A 14 -9.75 -21.48 18.47
C ALA A 14 -9.05 -20.53 19.47
N GLU A 15 -7.73 -20.62 19.54
CA GLU A 15 -6.87 -19.78 20.40
C GLU A 15 -6.77 -18.37 19.81
N LEU A 16 -7.80 -17.54 20.04
CA LEU A 16 -7.95 -16.22 19.42
C LEU A 16 -6.77 -15.29 19.69
N PHE A 17 -6.17 -15.35 20.88
CA PHE A 17 -5.00 -14.54 21.21
C PHE A 17 -3.81 -14.86 20.30
N GLN A 18 -3.49 -16.14 20.15
CA GLN A 18 -2.38 -16.59 19.30
C GLN A 18 -2.63 -16.25 17.83
N LEU A 19 -3.88 -16.43 17.36
CA LEU A 19 -4.27 -16.06 15.99
C LEU A 19 -4.13 -14.55 15.76
N ASN A 20 -4.62 -13.73 16.68
CA ASN A 20 -4.52 -12.27 16.58
C ASN A 20 -3.05 -11.82 16.59
N GLN A 21 -2.25 -12.35 17.50
CA GLN A 21 -0.83 -12.07 17.59
C GLN A 21 -0.12 -12.42 16.29
N GLY A 22 -0.33 -13.62 15.74
CA GLY A 22 0.33 -14.05 14.51
C GLY A 22 -0.11 -13.27 13.27
N LEU A 23 -1.41 -12.92 13.18
CA LEU A 23 -1.96 -12.26 12.00
C LEU A 23 -1.75 -10.74 11.99
N PHE A 24 -1.69 -10.08 13.15
CA PHE A 24 -1.77 -8.61 13.21
C PHE A 24 -0.66 -7.95 14.03
N GLU A 25 -0.03 -8.67 14.97
CA GLU A 25 0.92 -8.05 15.90
C GLU A 25 2.38 -8.45 15.61
N THR A 26 2.60 -9.59 14.92
CA THR A 26 3.96 -10.06 14.62
C THR A 26 4.40 -9.60 13.23
N ASN A 27 5.47 -8.84 13.17
CA ASN A 27 6.09 -8.38 11.94
C ASN A 27 7.58 -8.75 11.92
N SER A 28 8.12 -9.05 10.75
CA SER A 28 9.56 -9.19 10.57
C SER A 28 10.27 -7.86 10.79
N LEU A 29 11.54 -7.91 11.17
CA LEU A 29 12.36 -6.70 11.28
C LEU A 29 12.52 -6.00 9.91
N GLY A 30 12.60 -6.77 8.80
CA GLY A 30 12.66 -6.25 7.44
C GLY A 30 11.41 -5.40 7.13
N ARG A 31 10.23 -5.94 7.44
CA ARG A 31 8.96 -5.22 7.25
C ARG A 31 8.87 -3.93 8.07
N LEU A 32 9.31 -3.94 9.33
CA LEU A 32 9.31 -2.72 10.15
C LEU A 32 10.30 -1.67 9.63
N ARG A 33 11.47 -2.08 9.15
CA ARG A 33 12.43 -1.19 8.49
C ARG A 33 11.85 -0.59 7.22
N LEU A 34 11.19 -1.41 6.40
CA LEU A 34 10.50 -0.93 5.19
C LEU A 34 9.42 0.10 5.52
N GLN A 35 8.58 -0.16 6.52
CA GLN A 35 7.55 0.79 6.95
C GLN A 35 8.15 2.12 7.40
N GLY A 36 9.21 2.09 8.22
CA GLY A 36 9.94 3.30 8.64
C GLY A 36 10.49 4.07 7.45
N TRP A 37 11.17 3.38 6.53
CA TRP A 37 11.72 3.98 5.33
C TRP A 37 10.64 4.62 4.44
N LEU A 38 9.50 3.93 4.25
CA LEU A 38 8.38 4.46 3.45
C LEU A 38 7.79 5.74 4.06
N VAL A 39 7.67 5.82 5.38
CA VAL A 39 7.15 7.02 6.06
C VAL A 39 8.13 8.19 5.92
N GLU A 40 9.42 7.95 6.12
CA GLU A 40 10.47 8.97 6.02
C GLU A 40 10.61 9.54 4.60
N ASN A 41 10.32 8.72 3.58
CA ASN A 41 10.46 9.09 2.16
C ASN A 41 9.11 9.29 1.45
N ALA A 42 8.01 9.38 2.20
CA ALA A 42 6.69 9.58 1.64
C ALA A 42 6.48 11.01 1.12
N LEU A 43 5.83 11.11 -0.03
CA LEU A 43 5.33 12.39 -0.55
C LEU A 43 3.89 12.60 -0.05
N PHE A 44 3.70 13.61 0.77
CA PHE A 44 2.38 14.03 1.24
C PHE A 44 1.85 15.20 0.40
N LEU A 45 0.60 15.11 -0.03
CA LEU A 45 -0.11 16.13 -0.83
C LEU A 45 -1.44 16.47 -0.15
N ALA A 46 -2.04 17.60 -0.54
CA ALA A 46 -3.36 18.03 -0.07
C ALA A 46 -3.47 17.99 1.47
N GLU A 47 -2.55 18.67 2.16
CA GLU A 47 -2.50 18.75 3.63
C GLU A 47 -2.45 17.39 4.33
N GLY A 48 -1.84 16.38 3.68
CA GLY A 48 -1.72 15.01 4.22
C GLY A 48 -2.87 14.06 3.87
N ASN A 49 -3.89 14.52 3.15
CA ASN A 49 -4.98 13.65 2.72
C ASN A 49 -4.56 12.63 1.66
N ILE A 50 -3.49 12.89 0.92
CA ILE A 50 -2.93 11.99 -0.09
C ILE A 50 -1.48 11.67 0.31
N VAL A 51 -1.11 10.39 0.22
CA VAL A 51 0.26 9.94 0.41
C VAL A 51 0.71 9.08 -0.76
N ILE A 52 1.93 9.31 -1.23
CA ILE A 52 2.59 8.51 -2.27
C ILE A 52 3.89 7.96 -1.69
N CYS A 53 4.01 6.64 -1.64
CA CYS A 53 5.21 5.92 -1.23
C CYS A 53 5.83 5.25 -2.46
N ALA A 54 7.11 5.47 -2.69
CA ALA A 54 7.84 4.87 -3.79
C ALA A 54 8.91 3.92 -3.23
N LEU A 55 8.96 2.69 -3.73
CA LEU A 55 9.93 1.68 -3.32
C LEU A 55 10.78 1.26 -4.55
N PRO A 56 11.94 1.90 -4.76
CA PRO A 56 12.90 1.47 -5.75
C PRO A 56 13.50 0.10 -5.41
N ARG A 57 13.85 -0.68 -6.42
CA ARG A 57 14.50 -1.99 -6.24
C ARG A 57 15.83 -1.91 -5.47
N SER A 58 16.59 -0.83 -5.64
CA SER A 58 17.83 -0.59 -4.90
C SER A 58 17.61 -0.52 -3.39
N VAL A 59 16.49 0.05 -2.94
CA VAL A 59 16.13 0.15 -1.52
C VAL A 59 15.74 -1.22 -0.96
N GLU A 60 15.01 -2.04 -1.72
CA GLU A 60 14.72 -3.42 -1.30
C GLU A 60 16.03 -4.20 -1.05
N GLN A 61 17.02 -4.03 -1.94
CA GLN A 61 18.33 -4.67 -1.82
C GLN A 61 19.14 -4.11 -0.64
N GLU A 62 19.17 -2.79 -0.46
CA GLU A 62 19.89 -2.12 0.62
C GLU A 62 19.36 -2.53 2.00
N LEU A 63 18.03 -2.60 2.14
CA LEU A 63 17.39 -3.03 3.39
C LEU A 63 17.40 -4.55 3.59
N GLY A 64 17.85 -5.33 2.59
CA GLY A 64 17.90 -6.79 2.65
C GLY A 64 16.52 -7.43 2.76
N LEU A 65 15.51 -6.86 2.09
CA LEU A 65 14.12 -7.32 2.17
C LEU A 65 13.93 -8.62 1.39
N VAL A 66 13.07 -9.47 1.92
CA VAL A 66 12.53 -10.65 1.24
C VAL A 66 11.12 -10.37 0.76
N GLU A 67 10.57 -11.22 -0.14
CA GLU A 67 9.24 -10.99 -0.71
C GLU A 67 8.14 -10.87 0.35
N ASP A 68 8.19 -11.66 1.43
CA ASP A 68 7.25 -11.60 2.55
C ASP A 68 7.26 -10.24 3.25
N ASP A 69 8.40 -9.53 3.27
CA ASP A 69 8.48 -8.19 3.88
C ASP A 69 7.73 -7.14 3.07
N VAL A 70 7.68 -7.31 1.74
CA VAL A 70 7.04 -6.35 0.82
C VAL A 70 5.61 -6.75 0.44
N GLU A 71 5.21 -7.99 0.73
CA GLU A 71 3.85 -8.46 0.46
C GLU A 71 2.82 -7.61 1.22
N ASN A 72 1.75 -7.24 0.52
CA ASN A 72 0.64 -6.43 1.08
C ASN A 72 1.04 -5.05 1.64
N ILE A 73 2.27 -4.55 1.38
CA ILE A 73 2.73 -3.24 1.86
C ILE A 73 1.87 -2.08 1.34
N SER A 74 1.17 -2.27 0.22
CA SER A 74 0.30 -1.23 -0.38
C SER A 74 -0.85 -0.77 0.52
N GLY A 75 -1.21 -1.54 1.54
CA GLY A 75 -2.21 -1.17 2.53
C GLY A 75 -1.67 -0.26 3.64
N PHE A 76 -0.37 -0.31 3.89
CA PHE A 76 0.27 0.38 5.01
C PHE A 76 0.12 1.91 4.95
N PRO A 77 0.41 2.62 3.84
CA PRO A 77 0.35 4.08 3.86
C PRO A 77 -1.06 4.63 4.12
N ARG A 78 -2.11 3.85 3.81
CA ARG A 78 -3.49 4.23 4.13
C ARG A 78 -3.81 4.16 5.64
N SER A 79 -2.98 3.49 6.44
CA SER A 79 -3.14 3.44 7.91
C SER A 79 -2.68 4.72 8.61
N ILE A 80 -2.02 5.64 7.88
CA ILE A 80 -1.62 6.94 8.42
C ILE A 80 -2.87 7.78 8.67
N GLU A 81 -2.97 8.37 9.84
CA GLU A 81 -4.12 9.19 10.24
C GLU A 81 -4.34 10.34 9.25
N GLY A 82 -5.59 10.58 8.88
CA GLY A 82 -5.98 11.63 7.92
C GLY A 82 -5.89 11.22 6.45
N VAL A 83 -5.12 10.20 6.09
CA VAL A 83 -4.95 9.80 4.69
C VAL A 83 -6.25 9.24 4.11
N LYS A 84 -6.69 9.83 3.01
CA LYS A 84 -7.86 9.44 2.22
C LYS A 84 -7.50 8.55 1.03
N ILE A 85 -6.38 8.89 0.36
CA ILE A 85 -5.86 8.14 -0.78
C ILE A 85 -4.37 7.85 -0.55
N ALA A 86 -3.98 6.59 -0.70
CA ALA A 86 -2.59 6.17 -0.64
C ALA A 86 -2.20 5.47 -1.94
N ALA A 87 -1.08 5.89 -2.54
CA ALA A 87 -0.46 5.21 -3.66
C ALA A 87 0.88 4.61 -3.22
N THR A 88 1.13 3.38 -3.64
CA THR A 88 2.41 2.71 -3.48
C THR A 88 2.94 2.34 -4.86
N LEU A 89 4.14 2.80 -5.17
CA LEU A 89 4.86 2.43 -6.38
C LEU A 89 6.01 1.50 -5.99
N ARG A 90 6.05 0.31 -6.55
CA ARG A 90 7.15 -0.66 -6.37
C ARG A 90 7.80 -0.94 -7.71
N GLN A 91 9.12 -0.89 -7.78
CA GLN A 91 9.86 -1.30 -8.96
C GLN A 91 10.05 -2.83 -8.92
N GLU A 92 9.49 -3.53 -9.91
CA GLU A 92 9.61 -4.98 -10.05
C GLU A 92 10.96 -5.38 -10.68
N GLU A 93 11.32 -6.66 -10.59
CA GLU A 93 12.57 -7.20 -11.18
C GLU A 93 12.67 -7.00 -12.70
N ASN A 94 11.54 -7.03 -13.40
CA ASN A 94 11.46 -6.76 -14.83
C ASN A 94 11.59 -5.27 -15.20
N GLY A 95 11.79 -4.39 -14.22
CA GLY A 95 11.92 -2.95 -14.39
C GLY A 95 10.59 -2.19 -14.50
N LEU A 96 9.45 -2.88 -14.49
CA LEU A 96 8.15 -2.21 -14.46
C LEU A 96 7.89 -1.59 -13.09
N ILE A 97 7.11 -0.52 -13.10
CA ILE A 97 6.55 0.08 -11.90
C ILE A 97 5.15 -0.51 -11.65
N LYS A 98 4.98 -1.18 -10.52
CA LYS A 98 3.69 -1.62 -10.02
C LYS A 98 3.10 -0.53 -9.14
N LEU A 99 2.02 0.08 -9.61
CA LEU A 99 1.21 1.04 -8.88
C LEU A 99 0.08 0.31 -8.15
N SER A 100 -0.06 0.57 -6.87
CA SER A 100 -1.21 0.14 -6.06
C SER A 100 -1.83 1.36 -5.40
N VAL A 101 -3.12 1.59 -5.61
CA VAL A 101 -3.86 2.69 -4.98
C VAL A 101 -4.90 2.14 -4.02
N ARG A 102 -5.00 2.74 -2.86
CA ARG A 102 -6.01 2.46 -1.84
C ARG A 102 -6.73 3.75 -1.49
N ALA A 103 -8.05 3.71 -1.39
CA ALA A 103 -8.86 4.87 -1.08
C ALA A 103 -9.95 4.54 -0.05
N VAL A 104 -10.30 5.53 0.78
CA VAL A 104 -11.48 5.43 1.67
C VAL A 104 -12.77 5.67 0.87
N PRO A 105 -13.97 5.31 1.42
CA PRO A 105 -15.23 5.64 0.79
C PRO A 105 -15.34 7.14 0.46
N GLY A 106 -15.84 7.45 -0.72
CA GLY A 106 -15.91 8.81 -1.27
C GLY A 106 -14.86 9.11 -2.34
N TYR A 107 -13.78 8.31 -2.42
CA TYR A 107 -12.71 8.46 -3.41
C TYR A 107 -12.63 7.25 -4.34
N ASP A 108 -11.97 7.40 -5.49
CA ASP A 108 -11.94 6.39 -6.55
C ASP A 108 -10.49 6.04 -6.97
N ALA A 109 -9.96 4.96 -6.38
CA ALA A 109 -8.65 4.41 -6.72
C ALA A 109 -8.60 3.92 -8.17
N ALA A 110 -9.72 3.38 -8.70
CA ALA A 110 -9.76 2.85 -10.06
C ALA A 110 -9.61 3.98 -11.09
N ALA A 111 -10.19 5.15 -10.83
CA ALA A 111 -10.06 6.32 -11.70
C ALA A 111 -8.60 6.80 -11.81
N VAL A 112 -7.82 6.72 -10.72
CA VAL A 112 -6.38 7.02 -10.75
C VAL A 112 -5.63 5.99 -11.58
N CYS A 113 -5.82 4.69 -11.30
CA CYS A 113 -5.12 3.62 -11.99
C CYS A 113 -5.47 3.51 -13.47
N ALA A 114 -6.70 3.88 -13.87
CA ALA A 114 -7.12 3.88 -15.28
C ALA A 114 -6.27 4.83 -16.15
N LYS A 115 -5.75 5.94 -15.59
CA LYS A 115 -4.83 6.86 -16.28
C LYS A 115 -3.50 6.20 -16.67
N PHE A 116 -3.18 5.05 -16.06
CA PHE A 116 -1.98 4.25 -16.30
C PHE A 116 -2.28 2.90 -16.96
N GLY A 117 -3.45 2.76 -17.57
CA GLY A 117 -3.87 1.50 -18.22
C GLY A 117 -4.26 0.38 -17.27
N GLY A 118 -4.43 0.70 -15.99
CA GLY A 118 -4.84 -0.23 -14.94
C GLY A 118 -6.33 -0.16 -14.63
N GLY A 119 -6.71 -0.72 -13.48
CA GLY A 119 -8.10 -0.74 -13.03
C GLY A 119 -8.27 -1.43 -11.69
N GLY A 120 -9.52 -1.65 -11.30
CA GLY A 120 -9.87 -2.28 -10.03
C GLY A 120 -11.19 -1.77 -9.48
N HIS A 121 -11.27 -1.68 -8.17
CA HIS A 121 -12.43 -1.15 -7.45
C HIS A 121 -12.13 0.26 -6.91
N LYS A 122 -13.18 1.02 -6.57
CA LYS A 122 -13.04 2.36 -5.98
C LYS A 122 -12.12 2.40 -4.75
N GLY A 123 -12.19 1.38 -3.90
CA GLY A 123 -11.36 1.31 -2.69
C GLY A 123 -9.96 0.74 -2.90
N ALA A 124 -9.71 0.02 -4.00
CA ALA A 124 -8.45 -0.67 -4.27
C ALA A 124 -8.28 -0.93 -5.76
N ALA A 125 -7.21 -0.42 -6.34
CA ALA A 125 -6.89 -0.59 -7.76
C ALA A 125 -5.38 -0.69 -7.98
N GLY A 126 -4.98 -1.14 -9.17
CA GLY A 126 -3.58 -1.28 -9.56
C GLY A 126 -3.35 -1.05 -11.03
N ALA A 127 -2.10 -0.74 -11.37
CA ALA A 127 -1.59 -0.64 -12.73
C ALA A 127 -0.13 -1.11 -12.75
N SER A 128 0.36 -1.51 -13.93
CA SER A 128 1.79 -1.77 -14.16
C SER A 128 2.20 -1.09 -15.45
N PHE A 129 3.31 -0.34 -15.42
CA PHE A 129 3.78 0.43 -16.57
C PHE A 129 5.30 0.60 -16.55
N ALA A 130 5.88 0.94 -17.70
CA ALA A 130 7.31 1.19 -17.86
C ALA A 130 7.57 2.70 -17.74
N MET A 131 8.32 3.11 -16.70
CA MET A 131 8.71 4.49 -16.45
C MET A 131 9.86 4.52 -15.44
N SER A 132 10.64 5.62 -15.37
CA SER A 132 11.54 5.83 -14.24
C SER A 132 10.73 6.03 -12.95
N MET A 133 11.30 5.65 -11.78
CA MET A 133 10.60 5.83 -10.49
C MET A 133 10.28 7.32 -10.25
N GLU A 134 11.21 8.21 -10.58
CA GLU A 134 11.03 9.65 -10.41
C GLU A 134 9.87 10.19 -11.25
N ASP A 135 9.82 9.83 -12.54
CA ASP A 135 8.73 10.24 -13.44
C ASP A 135 7.39 9.60 -13.02
N ALA A 136 7.42 8.37 -12.56
CA ALA A 136 6.24 7.67 -12.06
C ALA A 136 5.63 8.38 -10.85
N VAL A 137 6.45 8.81 -9.89
CA VAL A 137 5.98 9.59 -8.73
C VAL A 137 5.32 10.90 -9.18
N LYS A 138 5.97 11.65 -10.10
CA LYS A 138 5.42 12.91 -10.64
C LYS A 138 4.10 12.68 -11.39
N ALA A 139 4.05 11.66 -12.24
CA ALA A 139 2.86 11.32 -13.02
C ALA A 139 1.69 10.90 -12.11
N VAL A 140 1.97 10.08 -11.09
CA VAL A 140 0.95 9.63 -10.13
C VAL A 140 0.48 10.82 -9.28
N ALA A 141 1.36 11.70 -8.84
CA ALA A 141 0.99 12.92 -8.11
C ALA A 141 0.04 13.80 -8.93
N ALA A 142 0.36 14.03 -10.22
CA ALA A 142 -0.50 14.79 -11.14
C ALA A 142 -1.82 14.08 -11.48
N ALA A 143 -1.90 12.77 -11.27
CA ALA A 143 -3.11 11.98 -11.52
C ALA A 143 -4.06 11.95 -10.33
N MET A 144 -3.63 12.38 -9.13
CA MET A 144 -4.46 12.41 -7.93
C MET A 144 -5.62 13.40 -8.11
N PRO A 145 -6.78 13.15 -7.47
CA PRO A 145 -7.90 14.08 -7.48
C PRO A 145 -7.56 15.33 -6.65
N GLU A 146 -8.19 16.44 -6.99
CA GLU A 146 -8.27 17.59 -6.09
C GLU A 146 -9.05 17.18 -4.83
N MET A 147 -8.60 17.65 -3.68
CA MET A 147 -9.23 17.39 -2.38
C MET A 147 -10.05 18.60 -1.98
N GLU A 148 -11.33 18.39 -1.69
CA GLU A 148 -12.23 19.42 -1.14
C GLU A 148 -12.05 19.56 0.37
#